data_6bcb0978ba9b8c4fd35eff7323253dcb
#
_entry.id   6bcb0978ba9b8c4fd35eff7323253dcb
#
_cell.length_a   1.000
_cell.length_b   1.000
_cell.length_c   1.000
_cell.angle_alpha   90.00
_cell.angle_beta   90.00
_cell.angle_gamma   90.00
#
_symmetry.space_group_name_H-M   'P 1'
#
loop_
_entity.id
_entity.type
_entity.pdbx_description
1 polymer ?
#
loop_
_entity_poly.entity_id
_entity_poly.type
_entity_poly.pdbx_seq_one_letter_code
_entity_poly.pdbx_strand_id
1 'polypeptide(L)'
;MNAVGISLGMKCDAAIWAVENSIRDTKVNGYQTCPFDEMISNLPGIIECLRDDFKYFCDPEHLSLLFTGKEHFVYNKKYRFAFNHESPGHDDLFKTQEWPEGLTHYINNNYAHFIERYQKRIQSFRNYLSNPKNFIIFILKRYNTYQTDLYELKKVLRLHYPNLNFHIIILSNNNNNEVKNTLRMLQFKEDEEEFDRLNYWCG
;
A
#
# COMPACT_ATOMS: atom_id res chain seq x y z
N MET A 1 -12.39 -15.78 -11.50
CA MET A 1 -11.29 -14.85 -11.16
C MET A 1 -11.64 -14.24 -9.83
N ASN A 2 -10.73 -14.25 -8.85
CA ASN A 2 -11.00 -13.77 -7.50
C ASN A 2 -10.50 -12.32 -7.38
N ALA A 3 -11.39 -11.35 -7.15
CA ALA A 3 -11.00 -9.95 -7.00
C ALA A 3 -10.40 -9.73 -5.60
N VAL A 4 -9.24 -9.06 -5.54
CA VAL A 4 -8.54 -8.76 -4.28
C VAL A 4 -8.14 -7.29 -4.26
N GLY A 5 -8.74 -6.51 -3.36
CA GLY A 5 -8.40 -5.12 -3.15
C GLY A 5 -7.14 -4.96 -2.29
N ILE A 6 -6.11 -4.31 -2.81
CA ILE A 6 -4.86 -4.04 -2.10
C ILE A 6 -4.64 -2.53 -2.01
N SER A 7 -4.50 -2.02 -0.80
CA SER A 7 -4.15 -0.61 -0.60
C SER A 7 -2.70 -0.33 -1.03
N LEU A 8 -2.50 0.78 -1.72
CA LEU A 8 -1.19 1.38 -1.96
C LEU A 8 -0.94 2.58 -1.04
N GLY A 9 -1.63 2.63 0.09
CA GLY A 9 -1.34 3.54 1.18
C GLY A 9 -1.91 4.94 1.00
N MET A 10 -1.20 5.89 1.42
CA MET A 10 -1.30 7.19 2.00
C MET A 10 -1.71 7.15 3.48
N LYS A 11 -2.67 6.34 3.86
CA LYS A 11 -3.08 5.94 5.22
C LYS A 11 -3.90 4.66 5.13
N CYS A 12 -4.45 4.21 6.26
CA CYS A 12 -5.36 3.05 6.32
C CYS A 12 -6.70 3.25 5.56
N ASP A 13 -7.04 4.48 5.19
CA ASP A 13 -8.33 4.80 4.56
C ASP A 13 -8.60 3.98 3.28
N ALA A 14 -7.59 3.76 2.43
CA ALA A 14 -7.74 2.97 1.22
C ALA A 14 -8.03 1.50 1.52
N ALA A 15 -7.43 0.98 2.59
CA ALA A 15 -7.66 -0.37 3.08
C ALA A 15 -9.07 -0.53 3.68
N ILE A 16 -9.53 0.45 4.46
CA ILE A 16 -10.88 0.50 5.03
C ILE A 16 -11.91 0.57 3.90
N TRP A 17 -11.71 1.48 2.96
CA TRP A 17 -12.58 1.66 1.80
C TRP A 17 -12.75 0.35 1.00
N ALA A 18 -11.67 -0.42 0.82
CA ALA A 18 -11.72 -1.71 0.11
C ALA A 18 -12.65 -2.73 0.80
N VAL A 19 -12.65 -2.76 2.13
CA VAL A 19 -13.53 -3.62 2.93
C VAL A 19 -14.98 -3.13 2.85
N GLU A 20 -15.22 -1.84 3.06
CA GLU A 20 -16.56 -1.23 3.04
C GLU A 20 -17.26 -1.39 1.69
N ASN A 21 -16.50 -1.43 0.59
CA ASN A 21 -17.04 -1.64 -0.76
C ASN A 21 -16.98 -3.10 -1.23
N SER A 22 -16.70 -4.05 -0.34
CA SER A 22 -16.67 -5.49 -0.62
C SER A 22 -15.68 -5.89 -1.73
N ILE A 23 -14.62 -5.10 -1.93
CA ILE A 23 -13.54 -5.37 -2.89
C ILE A 23 -12.47 -6.25 -2.23
N ARG A 24 -12.48 -6.32 -0.92
CA ARG A 24 -11.54 -7.09 -0.11
C ARG A 24 -12.26 -7.71 1.10
N ASP A 25 -11.93 -8.94 1.42
CA ASP A 25 -12.33 -9.56 2.66
C ASP A 25 -11.68 -8.89 3.88
N THR A 26 -12.29 -9.09 5.04
CA THR A 26 -11.67 -8.70 6.31
C THR A 26 -10.55 -9.69 6.69
N LYS A 27 -9.69 -9.30 7.63
CA LYS A 27 -8.67 -10.21 8.20
C LYS A 27 -9.30 -11.47 8.81
N VAL A 28 -10.46 -11.34 9.44
CA VAL A 28 -11.22 -12.46 10.04
C VAL A 28 -11.70 -13.44 8.95
N ASN A 29 -12.01 -12.94 7.77
CA ASN A 29 -12.45 -13.73 6.62
C ASN A 29 -11.29 -14.19 5.72
N GLY A 30 -10.05 -14.08 6.20
CA GLY A 30 -8.87 -14.67 5.56
C GLY A 30 -7.97 -13.72 4.78
N TYR A 31 -8.28 -12.42 4.71
CA TYR A 31 -7.37 -11.48 4.05
C TYR A 31 -6.05 -11.38 4.81
N GLN A 32 -4.95 -11.55 4.10
CA GLN A 32 -3.60 -11.39 4.65
C GLN A 32 -3.13 -9.96 4.41
N THR A 33 -2.86 -9.24 5.49
CA THR A 33 -2.43 -7.84 5.44
C THR A 33 -1.21 -7.65 4.53
N CYS A 34 -1.28 -6.67 3.65
CA CYS A 34 -0.20 -6.25 2.76
C CYS A 34 0.61 -5.09 3.36
N PRO A 35 1.84 -4.82 2.87
CA PRO A 35 2.75 -3.88 3.52
C PRO A 35 2.22 -2.44 3.56
N PHE A 36 1.43 -2.03 2.56
CA PHE A 36 0.94 -0.66 2.44
C PHE A 36 -0.45 -0.42 3.06
N ASP A 37 -1.08 -1.45 3.65
CA ASP A 37 -2.45 -1.34 4.18
C ASP A 37 -2.56 -0.43 5.40
N GLU A 38 -1.53 -0.39 6.23
CA GLU A 38 -1.56 0.22 7.56
C GLU A 38 -0.35 1.13 7.79
N MET A 39 -0.08 2.04 6.85
CA MET A 39 1.05 2.96 6.95
C MET A 39 0.79 4.26 6.19
N ILE A 40 1.55 5.28 6.53
CA ILE A 40 1.62 6.53 5.76
C ILE A 40 2.68 6.37 4.69
N SER A 41 2.27 6.42 3.44
CA SER A 41 3.14 6.27 2.28
C SER A 41 3.02 7.45 1.31
N ASN A 42 3.86 7.44 0.31
CA ASN A 42 3.80 8.35 -0.84
C ASN A 42 4.05 7.56 -2.12
N LEU A 43 3.46 7.98 -3.25
CA LEU A 43 3.53 7.22 -4.50
C LEU A 43 4.94 7.09 -5.06
N PRO A 44 5.78 8.14 -5.09
CA PRO A 44 7.17 7.98 -5.50
C PRO A 44 7.93 6.95 -4.67
N GLY A 45 7.74 6.95 -3.35
CA GLY A 45 8.36 5.96 -2.46
C GLY A 45 7.84 4.54 -2.71
N ILE A 46 6.54 4.36 -3.01
CA ILE A 46 5.97 3.06 -3.37
C ILE A 46 6.57 2.55 -4.68
N ILE A 47 6.65 3.40 -5.71
CA ILE A 47 7.24 3.04 -6.99
C ILE A 47 8.71 2.63 -6.83
N GLU A 48 9.47 3.40 -6.04
CA GLU A 48 10.88 3.08 -5.75
C GLU A 48 10.99 1.75 -4.97
N CYS A 49 10.18 1.56 -3.94
CA CYS A 49 10.14 0.36 -3.13
C CYS A 49 9.81 -0.90 -3.96
N LEU A 50 8.82 -0.81 -4.84
CA LEU A 50 8.48 -1.91 -5.76
C LEU A 50 9.58 -2.16 -6.78
N ARG A 51 10.23 -1.12 -7.31
CA ARG A 51 11.37 -1.24 -8.23
C ARG A 51 12.55 -1.96 -7.60
N ASP A 52 12.80 -1.67 -6.33
CA ASP A 52 13.86 -2.30 -5.52
C ASP A 52 13.45 -3.67 -4.94
N ASP A 53 12.27 -4.19 -5.28
CA ASP A 53 11.68 -5.41 -4.71
C ASP A 53 11.74 -5.45 -3.18
N PHE A 54 11.37 -4.34 -2.53
CA PHE A 54 11.35 -4.16 -1.07
C PHE A 54 12.74 -4.25 -0.39
N LYS A 55 13.83 -4.14 -1.14
CA LYS A 55 15.20 -4.35 -0.64
C LYS A 55 15.49 -3.57 0.64
N TYR A 56 15.10 -2.30 0.70
CA TYR A 56 15.40 -1.41 1.83
C TYR A 56 14.21 -1.20 2.77
N PHE A 57 13.11 -1.95 2.58
CA PHE A 57 11.89 -1.75 3.35
C PHE A 57 12.08 -2.12 4.83
N CYS A 58 12.71 -3.26 5.09
CA CYS A 58 12.99 -3.79 6.42
C CYS A 58 14.47 -3.70 6.81
N ASP A 59 15.26 -2.92 6.10
CA ASP A 59 16.68 -2.75 6.40
C ASP A 59 16.86 -1.81 7.59
N PRO A 60 17.44 -2.27 8.72
CA PRO A 60 17.64 -1.45 9.91
C PRO A 60 18.43 -0.16 9.67
N GLU A 61 19.34 -0.14 8.70
CA GLU A 61 20.12 1.06 8.34
C GLU A 61 19.23 2.18 7.79
N HIS A 62 18.09 1.81 7.21
CA HIS A 62 17.10 2.73 6.68
C HIS A 62 15.92 3.00 7.63
N LEU A 63 15.87 2.33 8.78
CA LEU A 63 14.85 2.53 9.79
C LEU A 63 15.30 3.55 10.86
N SER A 64 14.35 4.26 11.41
CA SER A 64 14.55 5.16 12.55
C SER A 64 13.22 5.34 13.28
N LEU A 65 13.26 5.90 14.49
CA LEU A 65 12.07 6.43 15.14
C LEU A 65 11.91 7.91 14.78
N LEU A 66 10.70 8.26 14.36
CA LEU A 66 10.31 9.64 14.09
C LEU A 66 9.33 10.10 15.19
N PHE A 67 9.60 11.27 15.77
CA PHE A 67 8.72 11.92 16.72
C PHE A 67 7.96 13.06 16.05
N THR A 68 6.64 13.04 16.16
CA THR A 68 5.75 14.04 15.53
C THR A 68 5.27 15.13 16.50
N GLY A 69 5.84 15.21 17.70
CA GLY A 69 5.38 16.10 18.78
C GLY A 69 4.26 15.48 19.65
N LYS A 70 3.67 14.36 19.20
CA LYS A 70 2.64 13.63 19.95
C LYS A 70 2.98 12.17 20.17
N GLU A 71 3.52 11.52 19.17
CA GLU A 71 3.81 10.09 19.19
C GLU A 71 5.10 9.78 18.41
N HIS A 72 5.70 8.65 18.76
CA HIS A 72 6.81 8.09 18.02
C HIS A 72 6.30 6.94 17.16
N PHE A 73 6.88 6.78 15.98
CA PHE A 73 6.61 5.63 15.13
C PHE A 73 7.84 5.28 14.28
N VAL A 74 7.87 4.05 13.79
CA VAL A 74 8.94 3.61 12.89
C VAL A 74 8.82 4.36 11.57
N TYR A 75 9.97 4.80 11.05
CA TYR A 75 10.09 5.55 9.80
C TYR A 75 11.17 4.95 8.91
N ASN A 76 10.83 4.69 7.65
CA ASN A 76 11.81 4.30 6.64
C ASN A 76 12.31 5.55 5.89
N LYS A 77 13.58 5.86 6.07
CA LYS A 77 14.25 7.05 5.51
C LYS A 77 14.37 6.99 3.99
N LYS A 78 14.58 5.78 3.43
CA LYS A 78 14.80 5.56 2.00
C LYS A 78 13.54 5.89 1.19
N TYR A 79 12.42 5.28 1.55
CA TYR A 79 11.16 5.44 0.83
C TYR A 79 10.27 6.54 1.41
N ARG A 80 10.66 7.13 2.55
CA ARG A 80 9.88 8.13 3.29
C ARG A 80 8.50 7.58 3.70
N PHE A 81 8.51 6.38 4.28
CA PHE A 81 7.33 5.74 4.84
C PHE A 81 7.27 5.91 6.34
N ALA A 82 6.08 6.20 6.87
CA ALA A 82 5.85 6.26 8.30
C ALA A 82 4.86 5.17 8.71
N PHE A 83 5.26 4.36 9.67
CA PHE A 83 4.50 3.21 10.13
C PHE A 83 3.74 3.58 11.39
N ASN A 84 2.68 4.36 11.23
CA ASN A 84 1.91 4.91 12.34
C ASN A 84 1.21 3.84 13.19
N HIS A 85 0.89 2.67 12.63
CA HIS A 85 0.42 1.52 13.41
C HIS A 85 1.55 0.81 14.19
N GLU A 86 2.78 1.19 13.95
CA GLU A 86 3.95 0.79 14.73
C GLU A 86 4.35 1.96 15.66
N SER A 87 3.37 2.40 16.46
CA SER A 87 3.51 3.46 17.46
C SER A 87 2.87 3.02 18.76
N PRO A 88 3.55 3.18 19.91
CA PRO A 88 2.99 2.79 21.21
C PRO A 88 1.69 3.49 21.59
N GLY A 89 1.42 4.67 21.03
CA GLY A 89 0.22 5.45 21.31
C GLY A 89 -0.89 5.34 20.27
N HIS A 90 -0.66 4.61 19.18
CA HIS A 90 -1.61 4.55 18.08
C HIS A 90 -2.71 3.52 18.36
N ASP A 91 -3.98 3.93 18.21
CA ASP A 91 -5.17 3.07 18.38
C ASP A 91 -5.18 2.23 19.68
N ASP A 92 -4.61 2.77 20.75
CA ASP A 92 -4.48 2.05 22.02
C ASP A 92 -3.69 0.72 21.94
N LEU A 93 -2.91 0.47 20.89
CA LEU A 93 -2.09 -0.73 20.74
C LEU A 93 -1.16 -0.94 21.94
N PHE A 94 -0.71 0.15 22.53
CA PHE A 94 0.08 0.12 23.77
C PHE A 94 -0.66 -0.57 24.94
N LYS A 95 -1.98 -0.46 25.00
CA LYS A 95 -2.81 -1.09 26.02
C LYS A 95 -3.03 -2.59 25.78
N THR A 96 -2.83 -3.07 24.56
CA THR A 96 -3.02 -4.48 24.20
C THR A 96 -1.81 -5.36 24.44
N GLN A 97 -0.75 -4.82 25.04
CA GLN A 97 0.55 -5.50 25.27
C GLN A 97 1.34 -5.84 23.99
N GLU A 98 0.95 -5.35 22.83
CA GLU A 98 1.76 -5.52 21.62
C GLU A 98 3.10 -4.77 21.72
N TRP A 99 3.20 -3.84 22.68
CA TRP A 99 4.35 -2.97 22.93
C TRP A 99 4.82 -3.04 24.38
N PRO A 100 5.25 -4.21 24.85
CA PRO A 100 5.54 -4.41 26.28
C PRO A 100 6.66 -3.50 26.80
N GLU A 101 7.56 -3.03 25.93
CA GLU A 101 8.72 -2.19 26.24
C GLU A 101 8.52 -0.72 25.85
N GLY A 102 7.32 -0.31 25.44
CA GLY A 102 7.05 1.05 25.01
C GLY A 102 7.93 1.49 23.84
N LEU A 103 8.54 2.69 23.92
CA LEU A 103 9.37 3.25 22.86
C LEU A 103 10.60 2.41 22.51
N THR A 104 11.10 1.62 23.45
CA THR A 104 12.30 0.80 23.25
C THR A 104 12.02 -0.53 22.56
N HIS A 105 10.74 -0.86 22.36
CA HIS A 105 10.29 -2.12 21.76
C HIS A 105 11.02 -2.49 20.45
N TYR A 106 11.23 -1.51 19.55
CA TYR A 106 11.96 -1.76 18.31
C TYR A 106 13.46 -1.54 18.45
N ILE A 107 13.89 -0.53 19.21
CA ILE A 107 15.31 -0.16 19.33
C ILE A 107 16.11 -1.28 20.00
N ASN A 108 15.61 -1.86 21.11
CA ASN A 108 16.33 -2.85 21.91
C ASN A 108 16.64 -4.15 21.17
N ASN A 109 15.86 -4.47 20.14
CA ASN A 109 16.03 -5.68 19.33
C ASN A 109 16.38 -5.39 17.86
N ASN A 110 16.87 -4.19 17.57
CA ASN A 110 17.22 -3.75 16.22
C ASN A 110 16.11 -3.96 15.19
N TYR A 111 14.88 -3.56 15.54
CA TYR A 111 13.68 -3.66 14.72
C TYR A 111 13.22 -5.10 14.41
N ALA A 112 13.67 -6.13 15.13
CA ALA A 112 13.37 -7.52 14.80
C ALA A 112 11.85 -7.79 14.71
N HIS A 113 11.05 -7.28 15.63
CA HIS A 113 9.58 -7.44 15.60
C HIS A 113 8.93 -6.75 14.39
N PHE A 114 9.40 -5.54 14.06
CA PHE A 114 8.97 -4.83 12.86
C PHE A 114 9.31 -5.63 11.60
N ILE A 115 10.56 -6.08 11.49
CA ILE A 115 11.09 -6.84 10.36
C ILE A 115 10.27 -8.12 10.15
N GLU A 116 10.08 -8.91 11.19
CA GLU A 116 9.31 -10.16 11.12
C GLU A 116 7.87 -9.91 10.63
N ARG A 117 7.20 -8.88 11.17
CA ARG A 117 5.83 -8.53 10.79
C ARG A 117 5.74 -8.11 9.33
N TYR A 118 6.62 -7.21 8.91
CA TYR A 118 6.56 -6.67 7.54
C TYR A 118 7.09 -7.63 6.48
N GLN A 119 8.01 -8.52 6.81
CA GLN A 119 8.38 -9.63 5.91
C GLN A 119 7.17 -10.53 5.61
N LYS A 120 6.34 -10.86 6.60
CA LYS A 120 5.08 -11.59 6.41
C LYS A 120 4.12 -10.82 5.50
N ARG A 121 3.97 -9.50 5.71
CA ARG A 121 3.09 -8.65 4.89
C ARG A 121 3.59 -8.53 3.44
N ILE A 122 4.91 -8.40 3.23
CA ILE A 122 5.52 -8.40 1.90
C ILE A 122 5.30 -9.75 1.21
N GLN A 123 5.44 -10.85 1.94
CA GLN A 123 5.16 -12.18 1.40
C GLN A 123 3.68 -12.34 1.01
N SER A 124 2.75 -11.82 1.83
CA SER A 124 1.32 -11.81 1.49
C SER A 124 1.05 -11.04 0.20
N PHE A 125 1.66 -9.87 0.05
CA PHE A 125 1.58 -9.06 -1.18
C PHE A 125 2.07 -9.85 -2.40
N ARG A 126 3.27 -10.44 -2.32
CA ARG A 126 3.82 -11.27 -3.40
C ARG A 126 2.93 -12.45 -3.75
N ASN A 127 2.36 -13.12 -2.75
CA ASN A 127 1.45 -14.25 -2.95
C ASN A 127 0.18 -13.83 -3.70
N TYR A 128 -0.40 -12.67 -3.34
CA TYR A 128 -1.57 -12.15 -4.06
C TYR A 128 -1.24 -11.83 -5.52
N LEU A 129 -0.12 -11.16 -5.78
CA LEU A 129 0.25 -10.71 -7.12
C LEU A 129 0.70 -11.87 -8.04
N SER A 130 1.29 -12.90 -7.47
CA SER A 130 1.77 -14.06 -8.23
C SER A 130 0.68 -15.11 -8.51
N ASN A 131 -0.50 -15.00 -7.89
CA ASN A 131 -1.56 -15.96 -8.10
C ASN A 131 -2.37 -15.62 -9.37
N PRO A 132 -2.29 -16.44 -10.43
CA PRO A 132 -2.95 -16.14 -11.71
C PRO A 132 -4.48 -16.19 -11.65
N LYS A 133 -5.06 -16.71 -10.55
CA LYS A 133 -6.51 -16.71 -10.33
C LYS A 133 -7.01 -15.38 -9.77
N ASN A 134 -6.11 -14.50 -9.32
CA ASN A 134 -6.47 -13.22 -8.75
C ASN A 134 -6.56 -12.14 -9.84
N PHE A 135 -7.52 -11.25 -9.64
CA PHE A 135 -7.58 -9.94 -10.27
C PHE A 135 -7.31 -8.89 -9.18
N ILE A 136 -6.20 -8.19 -9.27
CA ILE A 136 -5.79 -7.25 -8.23
C ILE A 136 -6.39 -5.87 -8.49
N ILE A 137 -7.04 -5.31 -7.49
CA ILE A 137 -7.54 -3.95 -7.52
C ILE A 137 -6.69 -3.13 -6.56
N PHE A 138 -5.73 -2.38 -7.11
CA PHE A 138 -4.94 -1.43 -6.32
C PHE A 138 -5.76 -0.20 -6.00
N ILE A 139 -5.78 0.19 -4.73
CA ILE A 139 -6.54 1.34 -4.24
C ILE A 139 -5.56 2.38 -3.72
N LEU A 140 -5.59 3.56 -4.36
CA LEU A 140 -4.73 4.68 -4.09
C LEU A 140 -5.58 5.87 -3.64
N LYS A 141 -5.41 6.32 -2.38
CA LYS A 141 -6.05 7.56 -1.92
C LYS A 141 -5.07 8.72 -2.06
N ARG A 142 -5.44 9.74 -2.86
CA ARG A 142 -4.56 10.89 -3.09
C ARG A 142 -5.31 12.18 -3.39
N TYR A 143 -4.64 13.28 -3.02
CA TYR A 143 -5.07 14.64 -3.37
C TYR A 143 -4.66 15.00 -4.80
N ASN A 144 -3.43 14.63 -5.21
CA ASN A 144 -2.91 14.87 -6.56
C ASN A 144 -2.13 13.63 -7.01
N THR A 145 -2.53 13.05 -8.13
CA THR A 145 -1.81 11.94 -8.76
C THR A 145 -1.49 12.35 -10.20
N TYR A 146 -0.21 12.37 -10.54
CA TYR A 146 0.21 12.66 -11.90
C TYR A 146 0.12 11.39 -12.76
N GLN A 147 -0.27 11.52 -14.03
CA GLN A 147 -0.33 10.39 -14.96
C GLN A 147 1.03 9.69 -15.12
N THR A 148 2.12 10.46 -15.11
CA THR A 148 3.49 9.96 -15.15
C THR A 148 3.80 8.98 -14.03
N ASP A 149 3.31 9.26 -12.81
CA ASP A 149 3.51 8.38 -11.66
C ASP A 149 2.73 7.07 -11.82
N LEU A 150 1.51 7.14 -12.38
CA LEU A 150 0.70 5.94 -12.65
C LEU A 150 1.33 5.07 -13.73
N TYR A 151 1.89 5.68 -14.75
CA TYR A 151 2.64 4.97 -15.80
C TYR A 151 3.85 4.24 -15.21
N GLU A 152 4.67 4.93 -14.41
CA GLU A 152 5.83 4.32 -13.75
C GLU A 152 5.42 3.20 -12.78
N LEU A 153 4.31 3.38 -12.03
CA LEU A 153 3.78 2.32 -11.18
C LEU A 153 3.40 1.08 -11.98
N LYS A 154 2.64 1.24 -13.09
CA LYS A 154 2.25 0.14 -13.98
C LYS A 154 3.49 -0.56 -14.55
N LYS A 155 4.48 0.20 -15.02
CA LYS A 155 5.73 -0.32 -15.56
C LYS A 155 6.50 -1.17 -14.54
N VAL A 156 6.61 -0.70 -13.31
CA VAL A 156 7.31 -1.44 -12.24
C VAL A 156 6.54 -2.70 -11.86
N LEU A 157 5.21 -2.64 -11.76
CA LEU A 157 4.38 -3.83 -11.52
C LEU A 157 4.56 -4.87 -12.61
N ARG A 158 4.55 -4.47 -13.89
CA ARG A 158 4.77 -5.37 -15.02
C ARG A 158 6.18 -5.97 -15.06
N LEU A 159 7.18 -5.22 -14.59
CA LEU A 159 8.56 -5.71 -14.51
C LEU A 159 8.68 -6.95 -13.60
N HIS A 160 8.05 -6.90 -12.42
CA HIS A 160 8.13 -7.99 -11.44
C HIS A 160 7.01 -9.02 -11.60
N TYR A 161 5.86 -8.62 -12.17
CA TYR A 161 4.66 -9.46 -12.31
C TYR A 161 4.10 -9.34 -13.74
N PRO A 162 4.76 -9.88 -14.77
CA PRO A 162 4.39 -9.67 -16.19
C PRO A 162 2.97 -10.16 -16.52
N ASN A 163 2.49 -11.20 -15.81
CA ASN A 163 1.16 -11.80 -16.04
C ASN A 163 0.10 -11.30 -15.05
N LEU A 164 0.39 -10.25 -14.29
CA LEU A 164 -0.52 -9.71 -13.30
C LEU A 164 -1.75 -9.07 -13.98
N ASN A 165 -2.93 -9.56 -13.64
CA ASN A 165 -4.18 -8.89 -14.00
C ASN A 165 -4.54 -7.90 -12.90
N PHE A 166 -4.57 -6.60 -13.21
CA PHE A 166 -4.85 -5.57 -12.22
C PHE A 166 -5.55 -4.35 -12.78
N HIS A 167 -6.18 -3.61 -11.88
CA HIS A 167 -6.71 -2.28 -12.09
C HIS A 167 -6.26 -1.35 -10.96
N ILE A 168 -6.24 -0.04 -11.21
CA ILE A 168 -5.89 0.97 -10.20
C ILE A 168 -7.08 1.89 -10.01
N ILE A 169 -7.59 1.97 -8.78
CA ILE A 169 -8.62 2.92 -8.37
C ILE A 169 -7.95 4.06 -7.61
N ILE A 170 -8.26 5.29 -7.99
CA ILE A 170 -7.80 6.49 -7.31
C ILE A 170 -8.98 7.09 -6.55
N LEU A 171 -8.89 7.13 -5.23
CA LEU A 171 -9.87 7.79 -4.38
C LEU A 171 -9.49 9.26 -4.25
N SER A 172 -10.30 10.16 -4.82
CA SER A 172 -10.16 11.60 -4.62
C SER A 172 -10.99 12.07 -3.42
N ASN A 173 -10.58 13.16 -2.77
CA ASN A 173 -11.31 13.71 -1.63
C ASN A 173 -12.63 14.43 -2.03
N ASN A 174 -12.85 14.63 -3.30
CA ASN A 174 -14.02 15.34 -3.81
C ASN A 174 -15.06 14.36 -4.34
N ASN A 175 -16.04 14.06 -3.51
CA ASN A 175 -17.35 13.47 -3.85
C ASN A 175 -17.48 11.93 -3.81
N ASN A 176 -18.36 11.50 -2.90
CA ASN A 176 -18.96 10.14 -2.85
C ASN A 176 -19.69 9.75 -4.16
N ASN A 177 -19.96 10.67 -5.09
CA ASN A 177 -20.60 10.41 -6.37
C ASN A 177 -19.63 9.90 -7.46
N GLU A 178 -18.35 10.27 -7.41
CA GLU A 178 -17.34 9.74 -8.34
C GLU A 178 -17.00 8.27 -8.08
N VAL A 179 -17.11 7.81 -6.83
CA VAL A 179 -16.89 6.42 -6.46
C VAL A 179 -17.83 5.47 -7.21
N LYS A 180 -19.11 5.85 -7.36
CA LYS A 180 -20.09 5.06 -8.12
C LYS A 180 -19.78 5.01 -9.61
N ASN A 181 -19.18 6.06 -10.15
CA ASN A 181 -18.76 6.10 -11.56
C ASN A 181 -17.47 5.30 -11.78
N THR A 182 -16.53 5.31 -10.81
CA THR A 182 -15.29 4.54 -10.88
C THR A 182 -15.57 3.04 -10.84
N LEU A 183 -16.53 2.56 -10.03
CA LEU A 183 -16.95 1.15 -10.03
C LEU A 183 -17.56 0.70 -11.36
N ARG A 184 -18.20 1.61 -12.12
CA ARG A 184 -18.69 1.32 -13.49
C ARG A 184 -17.54 1.17 -14.50
N MET A 185 -16.40 1.83 -14.29
CA MET A 185 -15.22 1.70 -15.15
C MET A 185 -14.48 0.36 -14.99
N LEU A 186 -14.76 -0.43 -13.96
CA LEU A 186 -14.20 -1.78 -13.78
C LEU A 186 -14.61 -2.77 -14.88
N GLN A 187 -15.55 -2.42 -15.76
CA GLN A 187 -15.99 -3.25 -16.88
C GLN A 187 -15.18 -3.05 -18.17
N PHE A 188 -14.31 -2.05 -18.22
CA PHE A 188 -13.49 -1.80 -19.41
C PHE A 188 -12.18 -2.58 -19.33
N LYS A 189 -11.95 -3.49 -20.29
CA LYS A 189 -10.63 -4.02 -20.57
C LYS A 189 -9.70 -2.85 -20.87
N GLU A 190 -8.55 -2.78 -20.16
CA GLU A 190 -7.48 -1.85 -20.54
C GLU A 190 -6.94 -2.27 -21.90
N ASP A 191 -7.40 -1.63 -22.97
CA ASP A 191 -6.71 -1.66 -24.26
C ASP A 191 -5.50 -0.73 -24.12
N GLU A 192 -4.29 -1.27 -24.26
CA GLU A 192 -3.04 -0.50 -24.27
C GLU A 192 -3.07 0.63 -25.31
N GLU A 193 -3.84 0.46 -26.38
CA GLU A 193 -4.02 1.45 -27.45
C GLU A 193 -4.77 2.72 -26.99
N GLU A 194 -5.63 2.67 -25.99
CA GLU A 194 -6.36 3.86 -25.54
C GLU A 194 -5.47 4.77 -24.67
N PHE A 195 -4.51 4.19 -23.97
CA PHE A 195 -3.51 4.94 -23.20
C PHE A 195 -2.52 5.68 -24.11
N ASP A 196 -2.11 5.08 -25.21
CA ASP A 196 -1.24 5.70 -26.20
C ASP A 196 -1.97 6.84 -26.94
N ARG A 197 -3.26 6.74 -27.18
CA ARG A 197 -4.07 7.82 -27.76
C ARG A 197 -4.18 9.05 -26.84
N LEU A 198 -4.33 8.86 -25.52
CA LEU A 198 -4.41 9.97 -24.57
C LEU A 198 -3.08 10.73 -24.44
N ASN A 199 -1.94 10.07 -24.61
CA ASN A 199 -0.62 10.70 -24.64
C ASN A 199 -0.36 11.53 -25.90
N TYR A 200 -1.08 11.25 -27.00
CA TYR A 200 -0.92 11.97 -28.28
C TYR A 200 -1.62 13.36 -28.28
N TRP A 201 -2.55 13.59 -27.34
CA TRP A 201 -3.33 14.85 -27.24
C TRP A 201 -2.80 15.81 -26.17
N CYS A 202 -1.78 15.46 -25.42
CA CYS A 202 -1.15 16.28 -24.38
C CYS A 202 0.27 16.77 -24.76
N GLY A 203 0.63 16.73 -26.04
CA GLY A 203 1.85 17.27 -26.60
C GLY A 203 1.69 18.70 -27.10
#